data_eac02b00969410c6e40b28758f83bdcb
#
_entry.id   eac02b00969410c6e40b28758f83bdcb
#
_cell.length_a   1.000
_cell.length_b   1.000
_cell.length_c   1.000
_cell.angle_alpha   90.00
_cell.angle_beta   90.00
_cell.angle_gamma   90.00
#
_symmetry.space_group_name_H-M   'P 1'
#
loop_
_entity.id
_entity.type
_entity.pdbx_description
1 polymer ?
#
loop_
_entity_poly.entity_id
_entity_poly.type
_entity_poly.pdbx_seq_one_letter_code
_entity_poly.pdbx_strand_id
1 'polypeptide(L)'
;MSRVPGWPGVRGHGPMAEKIIMKTSSNELRKLLTDLNVKFAAFITAFNPYSKELEFIERLDCNFVWQNKNYLSFDDFLNSLTSRHRKNIKKERDYIKKLNIEFQVTENITNEDWNDFYLFYSITYAVRGQRPYLTSAFFKALKSLKPIILFAHKGGQRIAAALFFQKNTKLYGRYWGARENINFLHFEACYYQGIELAIKRECLTFDPGIQGHHKLKRGFEPVINTSYHWIAEKAFRDAIGDFCAKEA
;
A
#
# COMPACT_ATOMS: atom_id res chain seq x y z
N MET A 1 11.12 17.87 -13.53
CA MET A 1 10.59 16.50 -13.30
C MET A 1 11.79 15.56 -13.24
N SER A 2 12.39 15.41 -12.07
CA SER A 2 13.52 14.51 -11.83
C SER A 2 12.96 13.14 -11.43
N ARG A 3 13.18 12.15 -12.29
CA ARG A 3 12.94 10.74 -11.95
C ARG A 3 14.01 10.32 -10.94
N VAL A 4 13.61 10.04 -9.70
CA VAL A 4 14.46 9.29 -8.79
C VAL A 4 14.60 7.88 -9.38
N PRO A 5 15.83 7.35 -9.59
CA PRO A 5 16.01 5.99 -10.05
C PRO A 5 15.36 5.02 -9.06
N GLY A 6 14.47 4.17 -9.56
CA GLY A 6 13.85 3.14 -8.73
C GLY A 6 14.95 2.23 -8.15
N TRP A 7 14.92 2.05 -6.85
CA TRP A 7 15.74 1.08 -6.14
C TRP A 7 15.48 -0.32 -6.72
N PRO A 8 16.50 -1.13 -6.99
CA PRO A 8 16.31 -2.51 -7.40
C PRO A 8 15.58 -3.25 -6.28
N GLY A 9 14.32 -3.63 -6.56
CA GLY A 9 13.48 -4.32 -5.60
C GLY A 9 14.17 -5.57 -5.06
N VAL A 10 14.37 -5.61 -3.76
CA VAL A 10 14.75 -6.84 -3.06
C VAL A 10 13.63 -7.84 -3.30
N ARG A 11 13.94 -8.98 -3.89
CA ARG A 11 12.99 -10.10 -4.03
C ARG A 11 12.57 -10.50 -2.62
N GLY A 12 11.35 -10.13 -2.24
CA GLY A 12 10.83 -10.37 -0.92
C GLY A 12 10.80 -11.87 -0.62
N HIS A 13 11.48 -12.26 0.43
CA HIS A 13 11.16 -13.50 1.11
C HIS A 13 9.81 -13.29 1.80
N GLY A 14 8.88 -14.24 1.62
CA GLY A 14 7.49 -14.13 2.02
C GLY A 14 7.25 -13.95 3.54
N PRO A 15 6.01 -14.08 4.03
CA PRO A 15 5.57 -13.74 5.40
C PRO A 15 6.37 -14.39 6.54
N MET A 16 7.19 -15.40 6.26
CA MET A 16 8.10 -16.02 7.25
C MET A 16 9.22 -15.07 7.70
N ALA A 17 9.70 -14.17 6.83
CA ALA A 17 10.76 -13.23 7.17
C ALA A 17 10.29 -12.21 8.22
N GLU A 18 9.06 -11.68 8.09
CA GLU A 18 8.49 -10.76 9.08
C GLU A 18 8.31 -11.40 10.47
N LYS A 19 7.88 -12.67 10.53
CA LYS A 19 7.71 -13.38 11.81
C LYS A 19 9.03 -13.69 12.51
N ILE A 20 10.07 -13.99 11.77
CA ILE A 20 11.41 -14.25 12.31
C ILE A 20 12.00 -12.95 12.88
N ILE A 21 11.88 -11.87 12.17
CA ILE A 21 12.44 -10.57 12.54
C ILE A 21 11.77 -10.02 13.82
N MET A 22 10.48 -10.21 14.01
CA MET A 22 9.74 -9.72 15.19
C MET A 22 10.15 -10.35 16.55
N LYS A 23 10.90 -11.45 16.54
CA LYS A 23 11.30 -12.16 17.77
C LYS A 23 12.83 -12.29 17.93
N THR A 24 13.59 -11.76 17.00
CA THR A 24 15.05 -11.94 16.90
C THR A 24 15.76 -10.75 17.57
N SER A 25 16.74 -10.99 18.39
CA SER A 25 17.57 -9.93 18.96
C SER A 25 18.43 -9.24 17.88
N SER A 26 18.90 -8.03 18.15
CA SER A 26 19.73 -7.25 17.22
C SER A 26 20.95 -8.05 16.72
N ASN A 27 21.63 -8.75 17.62
CA ASN A 27 22.82 -9.53 17.28
C ASN A 27 22.49 -10.75 16.41
N GLU A 28 21.38 -11.43 16.69
CA GLU A 28 20.91 -12.57 15.89
C GLU A 28 20.49 -12.10 14.49
N LEU A 29 19.82 -10.95 14.39
CA LEU A 29 19.47 -10.38 13.09
C LEU A 29 20.71 -10.03 12.27
N ARG A 30 21.70 -9.37 12.88
CA ARG A 30 22.99 -9.05 12.22
C ARG A 30 23.69 -10.32 11.74
N LYS A 31 23.77 -11.32 12.59
CA LYS A 31 24.36 -12.62 12.23
C LYS A 31 23.62 -13.26 11.07
N LEU A 32 22.27 -13.29 11.11
CA LEU A 32 21.44 -13.83 10.04
C LEU A 32 21.68 -13.11 8.70
N LEU A 33 21.71 -11.77 8.69
CA LEU A 33 21.98 -10.99 7.49
C LEU A 33 23.39 -11.27 6.92
N THR A 34 24.37 -11.46 7.79
CA THR A 34 25.74 -11.79 7.41
C THR A 34 25.86 -13.21 6.90
N ASP A 35 25.33 -14.19 7.63
CA ASP A 35 25.39 -15.63 7.28
C ASP A 35 24.65 -15.91 5.96
N LEU A 36 23.57 -15.22 5.67
CA LEU A 36 22.83 -15.32 4.41
C LEU A 36 23.46 -14.50 3.27
N ASN A 37 24.61 -13.85 3.51
CA ASN A 37 25.28 -12.98 2.55
C ASN A 37 24.34 -11.91 1.95
N VAL A 38 23.46 -11.37 2.76
CA VAL A 38 22.53 -10.31 2.35
C VAL A 38 23.33 -9.04 2.10
N LYS A 39 23.15 -8.42 0.94
CA LYS A 39 23.86 -7.16 0.59
C LYS A 39 23.08 -5.93 1.01
N PHE A 40 21.78 -6.04 1.09
CA PHE A 40 20.87 -4.97 1.43
C PHE A 40 19.61 -5.52 2.09
N ALA A 41 19.11 -4.85 3.13
CA ALA A 41 17.83 -5.08 3.74
C ALA A 41 17.16 -3.77 4.13
N ALA A 42 15.83 -3.69 4.01
CA ALA A 42 15.05 -2.54 4.41
C ALA A 42 13.83 -2.98 5.24
N PHE A 43 13.54 -2.22 6.29
CA PHE A 43 12.43 -2.45 7.21
C PHE A 43 11.64 -1.16 7.39
N ILE A 44 10.31 -1.25 7.28
CA ILE A 44 9.41 -0.09 7.39
C ILE A 44 8.77 -0.08 8.78
N THR A 45 8.89 1.01 9.49
CA THR A 45 8.16 1.46 10.69
C THR A 45 8.13 0.60 11.96
N ALA A 46 8.48 -0.67 11.92
CA ALA A 46 8.17 -1.54 13.05
C ALA A 46 9.31 -1.72 14.07
N PHE A 47 10.54 -1.22 13.82
CA PHE A 47 11.75 -1.71 14.49
C PHE A 47 12.66 -0.62 15.06
N ASN A 48 12.10 0.37 15.70
CA ASN A 48 12.85 1.45 16.34
C ASN A 48 13.97 0.98 17.32
N PRO A 49 13.85 -0.12 18.09
CA PRO A 49 14.89 -0.54 19.02
C PRO A 49 16.20 -0.98 18.38
N TYR A 50 16.18 -1.40 17.13
CA TYR A 50 17.34 -2.03 16.48
C TYR A 50 18.22 -1.08 15.66
N SER A 51 17.75 0.14 15.39
CA SER A 51 18.43 1.06 14.45
C SER A 51 19.81 1.50 14.92
N LYS A 52 19.99 1.78 16.22
CA LYS A 52 21.26 2.28 16.76
C LYS A 52 22.32 1.20 16.93
N GLU A 53 21.92 -0.01 17.32
CA GLU A 53 22.84 -1.12 17.59
C GLU A 53 23.34 -1.83 16.32
N LEU A 54 22.57 -1.74 15.22
CA LEU A 54 22.85 -2.45 13.97
C LEU A 54 23.41 -1.57 12.85
N GLU A 55 23.74 -0.31 13.13
CA GLU A 55 24.18 0.65 12.11
C GLU A 55 23.19 0.78 10.94
N PHE A 56 21.89 0.71 11.22
CA PHE A 56 20.86 0.97 10.24
C PHE A 56 20.82 2.46 9.88
N ILE A 57 20.67 2.73 8.61
CA ILE A 57 20.36 4.07 8.12
C ILE A 57 18.86 4.29 8.32
N GLU A 58 18.51 5.30 9.08
CA GLU A 58 17.14 5.78 9.21
C GLU A 58 16.82 6.71 8.04
N ARG A 59 15.67 6.50 7.41
CA ARG A 59 15.15 7.39 6.39
C ARG A 59 13.72 7.79 6.73
N LEU A 60 13.47 9.08 6.76
CA LEU A 60 12.14 9.65 6.90
C LEU A 60 11.48 9.79 5.53
N ASP A 61 10.18 9.51 5.47
CA ASP A 61 9.36 9.70 4.28
C ASP A 61 7.97 10.19 4.69
N CYS A 62 7.23 10.78 3.77
CA CYS A 62 5.87 11.23 4.00
C CYS A 62 4.89 10.25 3.38
N ASN A 63 4.05 9.64 4.21
CA ASN A 63 2.89 8.87 3.77
C ASN A 63 1.61 9.68 3.98
N PHE A 64 0.51 9.23 3.39
CA PHE A 64 -0.80 9.89 3.50
C PHE A 64 -1.81 8.87 4.01
N VAL A 65 -2.35 9.12 5.20
CA VAL A 65 -3.29 8.23 5.90
C VAL A 65 -4.60 8.97 6.11
N TRP A 66 -5.71 8.30 5.87
CA TRP A 66 -7.02 8.83 6.25
C TRP A 66 -7.30 8.51 7.72
N GLN A 67 -7.78 9.51 8.46
CA GLN A 67 -8.14 9.42 9.86
C GLN A 67 -9.66 9.47 9.99
N ASN A 68 -10.25 8.52 10.70
CA ASN A 68 -11.65 8.59 11.07
C ASN A 68 -11.83 9.54 12.26
N LYS A 69 -12.41 10.70 11.99
CA LYS A 69 -12.75 11.70 13.03
C LYS A 69 -14.19 11.51 13.51
N ASN A 70 -14.56 10.26 13.80
CA ASN A 70 -15.90 9.83 14.21
C ASN A 70 -16.96 10.00 13.09
N TYR A 71 -16.56 9.83 11.85
CA TYR A 71 -17.50 9.80 10.74
C TYR A 71 -18.33 8.53 10.80
N LEU A 72 -19.66 8.69 10.73
CA LEU A 72 -20.62 7.58 10.68
C LEU A 72 -20.99 7.20 9.24
N SER A 73 -20.72 8.11 8.30
CA SER A 73 -20.99 7.91 6.87
C SER A 73 -19.94 8.58 5.99
N PHE A 74 -19.91 8.20 4.72
CA PHE A 74 -19.06 8.89 3.74
C PHE A 74 -19.50 10.35 3.53
N ASP A 75 -20.78 10.65 3.69
CA ASP A 75 -21.30 12.03 3.61
C ASP A 75 -20.81 12.89 4.78
N ASP A 76 -20.72 12.34 6.01
CA ASP A 76 -20.10 13.04 7.14
C ASP A 76 -18.66 13.40 6.85
N PHE A 77 -17.91 12.44 6.32
CA PHE A 77 -16.55 12.69 5.86
C PHE A 77 -16.51 13.79 4.78
N LEU A 78 -17.35 13.72 3.76
CA LEU A 78 -17.40 14.75 2.72
C LEU A 78 -17.72 16.13 3.29
N ASN A 79 -18.59 16.23 4.29
CA ASN A 79 -18.99 17.47 4.92
C ASN A 79 -17.86 18.12 5.72
N SER A 80 -16.89 17.35 6.19
CA SER A 80 -15.69 17.85 6.87
C SER A 80 -14.68 18.49 5.92
N LEU A 81 -14.79 18.26 4.61
CA LEU A 81 -13.87 18.77 3.61
C LEU A 81 -14.26 20.19 3.15
N THR A 82 -13.27 20.93 2.63
CA THR A 82 -13.55 22.20 1.95
C THR A 82 -14.51 22.00 0.78
N SER A 83 -15.32 23.01 0.47
CA SER A 83 -16.32 22.95 -0.63
C SER A 83 -15.68 22.54 -1.96
N ARG A 84 -14.45 22.99 -2.23
CA ARG A 84 -13.72 22.64 -3.46
C ARG A 84 -13.38 21.16 -3.51
N HIS A 85 -12.83 20.58 -2.43
CA HIS A 85 -12.46 19.15 -2.38
C HIS A 85 -13.71 18.28 -2.44
N ARG A 86 -14.75 18.61 -1.68
CA ARG A 86 -16.04 17.92 -1.70
C ARG A 86 -16.66 17.88 -3.09
N LYS A 87 -16.70 19.02 -3.80
CA LYS A 87 -17.24 19.07 -5.18
C LYS A 87 -16.43 18.19 -6.13
N ASN A 88 -15.10 18.18 -6.01
CA ASN A 88 -14.25 17.35 -6.86
C ASN A 88 -14.50 15.86 -6.63
N ILE A 89 -14.56 15.42 -5.36
CA ILE A 89 -14.85 14.01 -5.03
C ILE A 89 -16.22 13.60 -5.56
N LYS A 90 -17.26 14.42 -5.34
CA LYS A 90 -18.60 14.15 -5.88
C LYS A 90 -18.58 14.02 -7.41
N LYS A 91 -17.89 14.93 -8.13
CA LYS A 91 -17.74 14.85 -9.59
C LYS A 91 -17.05 13.56 -10.05
N GLU A 92 -15.99 13.14 -9.36
CA GLU A 92 -15.26 11.90 -9.68
C GLU A 92 -16.14 10.67 -9.46
N ARG A 93 -16.87 10.61 -8.34
CA ARG A 93 -17.82 9.51 -8.04
C ARG A 93 -19.03 9.48 -8.99
N ASP A 94 -19.60 10.65 -9.31
CA ASP A 94 -20.70 10.77 -10.27
C ASP A 94 -20.29 10.30 -11.67
N TYR A 95 -19.04 10.54 -12.07
CA TYR A 95 -18.51 10.03 -13.34
C TYR A 95 -18.52 8.50 -13.37
N ILE A 96 -18.04 7.84 -12.32
CA ILE A 96 -18.03 6.37 -12.21
C ILE A 96 -19.48 5.82 -12.19
N LYS A 97 -20.36 6.47 -11.42
CA LYS A 97 -21.79 6.08 -11.35
C LYS A 97 -22.49 6.17 -12.71
N LYS A 98 -22.22 7.20 -13.51
CA LYS A 98 -22.77 7.35 -14.87
C LYS A 98 -22.30 6.27 -15.84
N LEU A 99 -21.18 5.62 -15.56
CA LEU A 99 -20.68 4.48 -16.36
C LEU A 99 -21.30 3.15 -15.91
N ASN A 100 -22.24 3.17 -14.95
CA ASN A 100 -22.87 1.98 -14.37
C ASN A 100 -21.83 0.98 -13.84
N ILE A 101 -20.80 1.50 -13.16
CA ILE A 101 -19.78 0.66 -12.49
C ILE A 101 -20.22 0.44 -11.04
N GLU A 102 -20.34 -0.83 -10.69
CA GLU A 102 -20.74 -1.29 -9.37
C GLU A 102 -19.54 -1.89 -8.63
N PHE A 103 -19.58 -1.86 -7.29
CA PHE A 103 -18.49 -2.35 -6.45
C PHE A 103 -18.97 -3.44 -5.51
N GLN A 104 -18.22 -4.54 -5.45
CA GLN A 104 -18.50 -5.69 -4.60
C GLN A 104 -17.30 -6.02 -3.71
N VAL A 105 -17.53 -6.10 -2.40
CA VAL A 105 -16.53 -6.55 -1.43
C VAL A 105 -16.60 -8.08 -1.30
N THR A 106 -15.46 -8.75 -1.42
CA THR A 106 -15.31 -10.20 -1.31
C THR A 106 -14.27 -10.54 -0.23
N GLU A 107 -14.66 -11.32 0.77
CA GLU A 107 -13.80 -11.75 1.89
C GLU A 107 -13.53 -13.28 1.83
N ASN A 108 -14.52 -14.05 1.39
CA ASN A 108 -14.37 -15.49 1.14
C ASN A 108 -13.78 -15.73 -0.25
N ILE A 109 -12.49 -15.37 -0.40
CA ILE A 109 -11.81 -15.30 -1.68
C ILE A 109 -11.56 -16.71 -2.24
N THR A 110 -12.11 -16.98 -3.41
CA THR A 110 -11.94 -18.23 -4.16
C THR A 110 -10.66 -18.21 -5.01
N ASN A 111 -10.32 -19.34 -5.62
CA ASN A 111 -9.22 -19.40 -6.58
C ASN A 111 -9.51 -18.57 -7.84
N GLU A 112 -10.76 -18.48 -8.26
CA GLU A 112 -11.20 -17.64 -9.39
C GLU A 112 -11.01 -16.16 -9.07
N ASP A 113 -11.41 -15.72 -7.88
CA ASP A 113 -11.20 -14.33 -7.43
C ASP A 113 -9.71 -13.96 -7.46
N TRP A 114 -8.83 -14.86 -7.01
CA TRP A 114 -7.38 -14.66 -7.09
C TRP A 114 -6.85 -14.61 -8.52
N ASN A 115 -7.40 -15.43 -9.42
CA ASN A 115 -7.00 -15.42 -10.82
C ASN A 115 -7.40 -14.09 -11.50
N ASP A 116 -8.62 -13.60 -11.27
CA ASP A 116 -9.09 -12.32 -11.79
C ASP A 116 -8.27 -11.16 -11.23
N PHE A 117 -8.04 -11.15 -9.90
CA PHE A 117 -7.19 -10.14 -9.26
C PHE A 117 -5.78 -10.12 -9.88
N TYR A 118 -5.15 -11.29 -10.02
CA TYR A 118 -3.80 -11.40 -10.58
C TYR A 118 -3.76 -11.00 -12.05
N LEU A 119 -4.79 -11.30 -12.82
CA LEU A 119 -4.93 -10.84 -14.20
C LEU A 119 -4.91 -9.32 -14.28
N PHE A 120 -5.74 -8.63 -13.49
CA PHE A 120 -5.81 -7.17 -13.48
C PHE A 120 -4.50 -6.54 -12.99
N TYR A 121 -3.90 -7.10 -11.95
CA TYR A 121 -2.60 -6.70 -11.45
C TYR A 121 -1.52 -6.81 -12.55
N SER A 122 -1.49 -7.92 -13.28
CA SER A 122 -0.54 -8.17 -14.36
C SER A 122 -0.73 -7.20 -15.53
N ILE A 123 -1.96 -6.92 -15.94
CA ILE A 123 -2.29 -5.94 -16.99
C ILE A 123 -1.77 -4.56 -16.61
N THR A 124 -1.91 -4.14 -15.35
CA THR A 124 -1.41 -2.84 -14.87
C THR A 124 0.10 -2.67 -15.05
N TYR A 125 0.88 -3.75 -14.97
CA TYR A 125 2.32 -3.75 -15.27
C TYR A 125 2.59 -3.81 -16.76
N ALA A 126 1.87 -4.67 -17.48
CA ALA A 126 2.04 -4.87 -18.93
C ALA A 126 1.83 -3.58 -19.72
N VAL A 127 0.82 -2.77 -19.36
CA VAL A 127 0.54 -1.45 -19.97
C VAL A 127 1.73 -0.48 -19.81
N ARG A 128 2.58 -0.70 -18.79
CA ARG A 128 3.80 0.10 -18.55
C ARG A 128 5.05 -0.53 -19.15
N GLY A 129 4.92 -1.59 -19.95
CA GLY A 129 6.05 -2.34 -20.50
C GLY A 129 6.86 -3.13 -19.45
N GLN A 130 6.26 -3.41 -18.29
CA GLN A 130 6.91 -4.08 -17.17
C GLN A 130 6.30 -5.46 -16.92
N ARG A 131 7.07 -6.36 -16.33
CA ARG A 131 6.55 -7.63 -15.78
C ARG A 131 6.14 -7.45 -14.33
N PRO A 132 5.03 -8.07 -13.87
CA PRO A 132 4.67 -8.07 -12.47
C PRO A 132 5.79 -8.72 -11.65
N TYR A 133 6.24 -8.05 -10.59
CA TYR A 133 7.30 -8.58 -9.72
C TYR A 133 6.77 -9.57 -8.66
N LEU A 134 5.47 -9.56 -8.37
CA LEU A 134 4.82 -10.52 -7.51
C LEU A 134 4.11 -11.58 -8.35
N THR A 135 4.16 -12.82 -7.90
CA THR A 135 3.57 -13.97 -8.60
C THR A 135 2.15 -14.26 -8.13
N SER A 136 1.37 -15.02 -8.91
CA SER A 136 0.06 -15.52 -8.48
C SER A 136 0.16 -16.35 -7.20
N ALA A 137 1.23 -17.13 -7.03
CA ALA A 137 1.47 -17.91 -5.82
C ALA A 137 1.65 -17.03 -4.58
N PHE A 138 2.32 -15.87 -4.71
CA PHE A 138 2.43 -14.90 -3.63
C PHE A 138 1.04 -14.44 -3.15
N PHE A 139 0.15 -14.02 -4.07
CA PHE A 139 -1.18 -13.56 -3.70
C PHE A 139 -2.02 -14.65 -3.04
N LYS A 140 -1.97 -15.89 -3.56
CA LYS A 140 -2.64 -17.05 -2.94
C LYS A 140 -2.14 -17.34 -1.53
N ALA A 141 -0.86 -17.13 -1.25
CA ALA A 141 -0.28 -17.30 0.08
C ALA A 141 -0.78 -16.25 1.10
N LEU A 142 -1.30 -15.10 0.65
CA LEU A 142 -1.87 -14.06 1.52
C LEU A 142 -3.20 -14.47 2.19
N LYS A 143 -3.78 -15.61 1.84
CA LYS A 143 -5.06 -16.11 2.41
C LYS A 143 -5.05 -16.13 3.94
N SER A 144 -3.94 -16.45 4.57
CA SER A 144 -3.79 -16.48 6.03
C SER A 144 -3.95 -15.10 6.70
N LEU A 145 -3.77 -14.01 5.95
CA LEU A 145 -3.93 -12.63 6.41
C LEU A 145 -5.36 -12.11 6.30
N LYS A 146 -6.32 -12.96 5.91
CA LYS A 146 -7.73 -12.60 5.71
C LYS A 146 -7.89 -11.35 4.84
N PRO A 147 -7.39 -11.37 3.60
CA PRO A 147 -7.48 -10.26 2.68
C PRO A 147 -8.93 -9.95 2.30
N ILE A 148 -9.16 -8.73 1.84
CA ILE A 148 -10.44 -8.24 1.34
C ILE A 148 -10.20 -7.78 -0.09
N ILE A 149 -10.94 -8.32 -1.06
CA ILE A 149 -10.90 -7.85 -2.45
C ILE A 149 -12.16 -7.04 -2.73
N LEU A 150 -11.98 -5.84 -3.26
CA LEU A 150 -13.05 -5.04 -3.84
C LEU A 150 -13.00 -5.18 -5.35
N PHE A 151 -14.00 -5.81 -5.96
CA PHE A 151 -14.14 -5.89 -7.40
C PHE A 151 -15.01 -4.75 -7.93
N ALA A 152 -14.58 -4.16 -9.06
CA ALA A 152 -15.41 -3.27 -9.86
C ALA A 152 -16.03 -4.05 -11.04
N HIS A 153 -17.34 -3.88 -11.23
CA HIS A 153 -18.12 -4.55 -12.26
C HIS A 153 -18.72 -3.53 -13.24
N LYS A 154 -18.72 -3.85 -14.51
CA LYS A 154 -19.40 -3.09 -15.57
C LYS A 154 -20.10 -4.06 -16.51
N GLY A 155 -21.42 -3.92 -16.68
CA GLY A 155 -22.20 -4.85 -17.50
C GLY A 155 -22.10 -6.31 -17.00
N GLY A 156 -22.05 -6.53 -15.69
CA GLY A 156 -21.95 -7.84 -15.06
C GLY A 156 -20.54 -8.46 -15.10
N GLN A 157 -19.56 -7.83 -15.75
CA GLN A 157 -18.19 -8.32 -15.84
C GLN A 157 -17.25 -7.61 -14.85
N ARG A 158 -16.33 -8.34 -14.25
CA ARG A 158 -15.24 -7.78 -13.44
C ARG A 158 -14.25 -7.04 -14.35
N ILE A 159 -13.97 -5.78 -14.04
CA ILE A 159 -13.07 -4.93 -14.84
C ILE A 159 -11.85 -4.45 -14.06
N ALA A 160 -11.92 -4.47 -12.73
CA ALA A 160 -10.82 -4.04 -11.87
C ALA A 160 -10.96 -4.63 -10.48
N ALA A 161 -9.86 -4.61 -9.72
CA ALA A 161 -9.88 -5.05 -8.32
C ALA A 161 -8.86 -4.27 -7.47
N ALA A 162 -9.23 -3.99 -6.21
CA ALA A 162 -8.37 -3.45 -5.17
C ALA A 162 -8.27 -4.42 -4.00
N LEU A 163 -7.07 -4.59 -3.44
CA LEU A 163 -6.79 -5.52 -2.34
C LEU A 163 -6.53 -4.74 -1.06
N PHE A 164 -7.25 -5.12 -0.01
CA PHE A 164 -7.15 -4.54 1.31
C PHE A 164 -6.85 -5.60 2.37
N PHE A 165 -6.29 -5.12 3.49
CA PHE A 165 -6.10 -5.89 4.71
C PHE A 165 -6.59 -5.09 5.90
N GLN A 166 -7.16 -5.76 6.90
CA GLN A 166 -7.50 -5.12 8.16
C GLN A 166 -6.72 -5.76 9.30
N LYS A 167 -6.15 -4.92 10.16
CA LYS A 167 -5.56 -5.35 11.43
C LYS A 167 -6.05 -4.43 12.53
N ASN A 168 -6.80 -4.99 13.48
CA ASN A 168 -7.47 -4.21 14.53
C ASN A 168 -8.33 -3.09 13.90
N THR A 169 -8.11 -1.84 14.32
CA THR A 169 -8.79 -0.63 13.84
C THR A 169 -8.11 0.04 12.65
N LYS A 170 -7.23 -0.66 11.94
CA LYS A 170 -6.48 -0.11 10.80
C LYS A 170 -6.80 -0.88 9.52
N LEU A 171 -7.17 -0.14 8.47
CA LEU A 171 -7.34 -0.67 7.12
C LEU A 171 -6.10 -0.31 6.27
N TYR A 172 -5.66 -1.24 5.42
CA TYR A 172 -4.51 -1.09 4.53
C TYR A 172 -4.92 -1.43 3.11
N GLY A 173 -4.82 -0.49 2.17
CA GLY A 173 -4.90 -0.74 0.74
C GLY A 173 -3.49 -1.01 0.19
N ARG A 174 -3.30 -2.10 -0.57
CA ARG A 174 -1.95 -2.49 -0.98
C ARG A 174 -1.77 -2.71 -2.48
N TYR A 175 -2.69 -3.36 -3.13
CA TYR A 175 -2.54 -3.71 -4.54
C TYR A 175 -3.81 -3.36 -5.32
N TRP A 176 -3.61 -3.01 -6.57
CA TRP A 176 -4.64 -2.60 -7.50
C TRP A 176 -4.33 -3.14 -8.89
N GLY A 177 -5.37 -3.46 -9.65
CA GLY A 177 -5.28 -3.72 -11.05
C GLY A 177 -6.59 -3.49 -11.79
N ALA A 178 -6.49 -3.18 -13.08
CA ALA A 178 -7.66 -2.96 -13.93
C ALA A 178 -7.40 -3.48 -15.34
N ARG A 179 -8.47 -3.95 -15.99
CA ARG A 179 -8.47 -4.36 -17.39
C ARG A 179 -8.49 -3.14 -18.33
N GLU A 180 -9.22 -2.10 -17.93
CA GLU A 180 -9.43 -0.89 -18.71
C GLU A 180 -8.92 0.34 -17.96
N ASN A 181 -8.38 1.30 -18.69
CA ASN A 181 -8.00 2.59 -18.13
C ASN A 181 -9.22 3.53 -18.14
N ILE A 182 -10.02 3.49 -17.07
CA ILE A 182 -11.17 4.36 -16.88
C ILE A 182 -10.77 5.49 -15.93
N ASN A 183 -11.05 6.73 -16.33
CA ASN A 183 -10.78 7.90 -15.51
C ASN A 183 -11.45 7.77 -14.14
N PHE A 184 -10.73 8.11 -13.07
CA PHE A 184 -11.16 8.09 -11.68
C PHE A 184 -11.47 6.70 -11.09
N LEU A 185 -11.46 5.60 -11.86
CA LEU A 185 -11.76 4.27 -11.35
C LEU A 185 -10.78 3.85 -10.23
N HIS A 186 -9.50 4.15 -10.41
CA HIS A 186 -8.49 3.93 -9.36
C HIS A 186 -8.84 4.70 -8.07
N PHE A 187 -9.24 5.97 -8.16
CA PHE A 187 -9.59 6.77 -7.00
C PHE A 187 -10.86 6.28 -6.32
N GLU A 188 -11.86 5.91 -7.10
CA GLU A 188 -13.09 5.32 -6.57
C GLU A 188 -12.78 4.03 -5.82
N ALA A 189 -12.13 3.05 -6.47
CA ALA A 189 -11.91 1.73 -5.90
C ALA A 189 -10.91 1.74 -4.74
N CYS A 190 -9.77 2.46 -4.89
CA CYS A 190 -8.69 2.41 -3.91
C CYS A 190 -8.83 3.42 -2.77
N TYR A 191 -9.57 4.54 -2.97
CA TYR A 191 -9.68 5.57 -1.95
C TYR A 191 -11.10 5.72 -1.43
N TYR A 192 -12.10 6.00 -2.28
CA TYR A 192 -13.45 6.30 -1.79
C TYR A 192 -14.14 5.07 -1.24
N GLN A 193 -14.08 3.96 -1.96
CA GLN A 193 -14.57 2.67 -1.46
C GLN A 193 -13.75 2.17 -0.25
N GLY A 194 -12.44 2.46 -0.22
CA GLY A 194 -11.58 2.18 0.94
C GLY A 194 -12.00 2.96 2.19
N ILE A 195 -12.35 4.25 2.04
CA ILE A 195 -12.87 5.09 3.14
C ILE A 195 -14.24 4.58 3.60
N GLU A 196 -15.17 4.27 2.66
CA GLU A 196 -16.47 3.67 3.01
C GLU A 196 -16.30 2.35 3.76
N LEU A 197 -15.40 1.49 3.29
CA LEU A 197 -15.07 0.23 3.95
C LEU A 197 -14.49 0.47 5.36
N ALA A 198 -13.60 1.46 5.52
CA ALA A 198 -13.02 1.81 6.81
C ALA A 198 -14.09 2.32 7.80
N ILE A 199 -15.00 3.18 7.36
CA ILE A 199 -16.13 3.66 8.17
C ILE A 199 -17.02 2.49 8.57
N LYS A 200 -17.47 1.67 7.60
CA LYS A 200 -18.33 0.50 7.84
C LYS A 200 -17.74 -0.50 8.82
N ARG A 201 -16.40 -0.60 8.88
CA ARG A 201 -15.66 -1.51 9.74
C ARG A 201 -15.13 -0.85 11.02
N GLU A 202 -15.57 0.36 11.31
CA GLU A 202 -15.16 1.13 12.50
C GLU A 202 -13.63 1.26 12.62
N CYS A 203 -12.95 1.33 11.46
CA CYS A 203 -11.51 1.55 11.44
C CYS A 203 -11.20 3.00 11.82
N LEU A 204 -10.19 3.20 12.67
CA LEU A 204 -9.69 4.52 13.06
C LEU A 204 -8.80 5.13 11.97
N THR A 205 -8.12 4.29 11.18
CA THR A 205 -7.22 4.75 10.13
C THR A 205 -7.31 3.90 8.88
N PHE A 206 -7.08 4.54 7.73
CA PHE A 206 -6.92 3.87 6.46
C PHE A 206 -5.63 4.34 5.75
N ASP A 207 -4.71 3.42 5.54
CA ASP A 207 -3.46 3.61 4.80
C ASP A 207 -3.60 3.01 3.39
N PRO A 208 -3.74 3.84 2.34
CA PRO A 208 -3.93 3.38 0.95
C PRO A 208 -2.62 3.09 0.21
N GLY A 209 -1.48 3.04 0.92
CA GLY A 209 -0.14 2.89 0.34
C GLY A 209 0.65 4.19 0.24
N ILE A 210 1.93 4.10 -0.13
CA ILE A 210 2.91 5.18 0.06
C ILE A 210 2.74 6.36 -0.90
N GLN A 211 2.40 6.18 -2.17
CA GLN A 211 2.51 7.23 -3.19
C GLN A 211 1.31 8.18 -3.26
N GLY A 212 1.61 9.46 -3.57
CA GLY A 212 0.68 10.39 -4.21
C GLY A 212 0.17 11.57 -3.39
N HIS A 213 0.77 12.76 -3.62
CA HIS A 213 0.27 14.05 -3.10
C HIS A 213 -1.21 14.35 -3.46
N HIS A 214 -1.75 13.70 -4.49
CA HIS A 214 -3.17 13.80 -4.87
C HIS A 214 -4.12 13.29 -3.77
N LYS A 215 -3.63 12.53 -2.80
CA LYS A 215 -4.37 12.07 -1.62
C LYS A 215 -4.77 13.21 -0.69
N LEU A 216 -3.96 14.27 -0.57
CA LEU A 216 -4.29 15.45 0.22
C LEU A 216 -5.63 16.07 -0.20
N LYS A 217 -5.87 16.17 -1.51
CA LYS A 217 -7.14 16.71 -2.04
C LYS A 217 -8.35 15.79 -1.78
N ARG A 218 -8.10 14.57 -1.30
CA ARG A 218 -9.10 13.54 -0.99
C ARG A 218 -9.23 13.25 0.50
N GLY A 219 -8.70 14.17 1.34
CA GLY A 219 -8.88 14.12 2.79
C GLY A 219 -7.95 13.15 3.52
N PHE A 220 -6.88 12.68 2.86
CA PHE A 220 -5.79 11.99 3.54
C PHE A 220 -4.84 13.02 4.15
N GLU A 221 -4.29 12.72 5.32
CA GLU A 221 -3.39 13.59 6.07
C GLU A 221 -1.94 13.08 5.96
N PRO A 222 -0.94 13.98 5.90
CA PRO A 222 0.45 13.58 5.87
C PRO A 222 0.86 12.99 7.23
N VAL A 223 1.59 11.89 7.18
CA VAL A 223 2.14 11.21 8.34
C VAL A 223 3.59 10.88 8.06
N ILE A 224 4.47 11.21 9.00
CA ILE A 224 5.88 10.81 8.90
C ILE A 224 5.96 9.30 9.02
N ASN A 225 6.64 8.70 8.07
CA ASN A 225 6.94 7.27 8.03
C ASN A 225 8.45 7.07 8.08
N THR A 226 8.90 6.14 8.92
CA THR A 226 10.32 5.85 9.09
C THR A 226 10.63 4.49 8.48
N SER A 227 11.70 4.41 7.72
CA SER A 227 12.27 3.16 7.24
C SER A 227 13.71 3.02 7.68
N TYR A 228 14.15 1.78 7.91
CA TYR A 228 15.49 1.44 8.35
C TYR A 228 16.15 0.56 7.30
N HIS A 229 17.38 0.94 6.90
CA HIS A 229 18.09 0.30 5.80
C HIS A 229 19.43 -0.22 6.28
N TRP A 230 19.69 -1.50 6.06
CA TRP A 230 20.98 -2.11 6.30
C TRP A 230 21.70 -2.37 4.97
N ILE A 231 22.98 -1.96 4.91
CA ILE A 231 23.84 -2.10 3.74
C ILE A 231 25.15 -2.71 4.21
N ALA A 232 25.55 -3.84 3.61
CA ALA A 232 26.72 -4.59 4.03
C ALA A 232 28.04 -3.82 3.78
N GLU A 233 28.14 -3.16 2.62
CA GLU A 233 29.35 -2.47 2.19
C GLU A 233 29.40 -1.07 2.83
N LYS A 234 30.49 -0.81 3.58
CA LYS A 234 30.62 0.40 4.42
C LYS A 234 30.61 1.70 3.62
N ALA A 235 31.39 1.80 2.55
CA ALA A 235 31.47 3.04 1.78
C ALA A 235 30.13 3.41 1.14
N PHE A 236 29.38 2.40 0.67
CA PHE A 236 28.05 2.61 0.12
C PHE A 236 27.02 2.95 1.21
N ARG A 237 27.15 2.33 2.39
CA ARG A 237 26.31 2.66 3.56
C ARG A 237 26.54 4.11 4.00
N ASP A 238 27.79 4.58 4.09
CA ASP A 238 28.11 5.94 4.49
C ASP A 238 27.54 6.96 3.49
N ALA A 239 27.72 6.73 2.18
CA ALA A 239 27.17 7.60 1.14
C ALA A 239 25.65 7.70 1.16
N ILE A 240 24.95 6.57 1.40
CA ILE A 240 23.48 6.56 1.54
C ILE A 240 23.04 7.23 2.84
N GLY A 241 23.78 7.03 3.94
CA GLY A 241 23.51 7.71 5.20
C GLY A 241 23.61 9.23 5.07
N ASP A 242 24.66 9.74 4.42
CA ASP A 242 24.81 11.17 4.12
C ASP A 242 23.68 11.72 3.24
N PHE A 243 23.23 10.94 2.27
CA PHE A 243 22.10 11.31 1.43
C PHE A 243 20.79 11.40 2.25
N CYS A 244 20.48 10.39 3.06
CA CYS A 244 19.28 10.38 3.89
C CYS A 244 19.28 11.51 4.93
N ALA A 245 20.44 11.82 5.51
CA ALA A 245 20.58 12.93 6.46
C ALA A 245 20.33 14.32 5.83
N LYS A 246 20.58 14.46 4.51
CA LYS A 246 20.31 15.70 3.77
C LYS A 246 18.88 15.78 3.24
N GLU A 247 18.20 14.64 3.10
CA GLU A 247 16.80 14.56 2.65
C GLU A 247 15.81 14.85 3.80
N ALA A 248 16.21 14.58 5.06
CA ALA A 248 15.39 14.78 6.27
C ALA A 248 15.31 16.25 6.67
#